data_27a577ef623d00e123f1b97ccc6ba9f2
#
_entry.id   27a577ef623d00e123f1b97ccc6ba9f2
#
_cell.length_a   1.000
_cell.length_b   1.000
_cell.length_c   1.000
_cell.angle_alpha   90.00
_cell.angle_beta   90.00
_cell.angle_gamma   90.00
#
_symmetry.space_group_name_H-M   'P 1'
#
loop_
_entity.id
_entity.type
_entity.pdbx_description
1 polymer ?
#
loop_
_entity_poly.entity_id
_entity_poly.type
_entity_poly.pdbx_seq_one_letter_code
_entity_poly.pdbx_strand_id
1 'polypeptide(L)'
;RDKHVTGVQTCALPIWGDKMFSNMELAWETLDKNIKEKIKDKKAIHSSLGAAFFVNDYKRMEGNGNIDEYSSTHPIVRTHPETGKKILFVNWTYTKKIVEMNKKESDETLKKIFEHQARLDLTCRFRWTENAIAIWDNRSVLHYAITDFFPGRGLGHERIMDRIAIEGDRPN
;
A
#
# COMPACT_ATOMS: atom_id res chain seq x y z
N ARG A 1 -0.17 -5.02 -17.05
CA ARG A 1 -0.92 -3.76 -17.21
C ARG A 1 -1.07 -3.15 -15.83
N ASP A 2 -0.18 -2.21 -15.50
CA ASP A 2 -0.19 -1.53 -14.20
C ASP A 2 -1.40 -0.60 -14.14
N LYS A 3 -2.42 -1.01 -13.40
CA LYS A 3 -3.58 -0.18 -13.13
C LYS A 3 -3.34 0.53 -11.81
N HIS A 4 -3.04 1.81 -11.84
CA HIS A 4 -3.08 2.66 -10.66
C HIS A 4 -4.49 3.13 -10.42
N VAL A 5 -4.94 2.91 -9.21
CA VAL A 5 -6.36 2.95 -8.94
C VAL A 5 -6.63 3.84 -7.74
N THR A 6 -7.44 4.85 -7.93
CA THR A 6 -8.13 5.52 -6.84
C THR A 6 -9.21 4.59 -6.33
N GLY A 7 -9.17 4.22 -5.03
CA GLY A 7 -10.11 3.28 -4.45
C GLY A 7 -11.34 3.99 -3.89
N VAL A 8 -12.52 3.59 -4.33
CA VAL A 8 -13.77 3.90 -3.63
C VAL A 8 -14.24 2.62 -2.95
N GLN A 9 -14.56 2.69 -1.67
CA GLN A 9 -15.02 1.55 -0.90
C GLN A 9 -16.25 1.91 -0.09
N THR A 10 -17.30 1.09 -0.16
CA THR A 10 -18.50 1.22 0.67
C THR A 10 -18.56 0.08 1.68
N CYS A 11 -19.25 0.28 2.80
CA CYS A 11 -19.45 -0.74 3.82
C CYS A 11 -20.93 -0.86 4.16
N ALA A 12 -21.47 -2.08 4.06
CA ALA A 12 -22.88 -2.34 4.37
C ALA A 12 -23.15 -2.63 5.86
N LEU A 13 -22.12 -3.10 6.59
CA LEU A 13 -22.22 -3.39 8.04
C LEU A 13 -20.96 -2.92 8.75
N PRO A 14 -21.07 -2.00 9.68
CA PRO A 14 -19.91 -1.41 10.31
C PRO A 14 -19.74 -1.98 11.71
N ILE A 15 -18.60 -2.53 12.02
CA ILE A 15 -18.10 -2.52 13.41
C ILE A 15 -16.61 -2.89 13.45
N TRP A 16 -16.11 -3.67 12.46
CA TRP A 16 -14.76 -4.23 12.44
C TRP A 16 -14.05 -3.99 11.11
N GLY A 17 -12.73 -4.07 11.11
CA GLY A 17 -11.95 -3.92 9.88
C GLY A 17 -11.77 -2.47 9.44
N ASP A 18 -11.54 -1.57 10.40
CA ASP A 18 -11.20 -0.18 10.13
C ASP A 18 -10.04 -0.09 9.13
N LYS A 19 -9.94 1.04 8.47
CA LYS A 19 -8.88 1.30 7.49
C LYS A 19 -7.82 2.23 8.06
N MET A 20 -6.56 1.84 7.99
CA MET A 20 -5.45 2.75 8.22
C MET A 20 -4.97 3.33 6.89
N PHE A 21 -4.69 4.62 6.89
CA PHE A 21 -4.04 5.31 5.78
C PHE A 21 -2.75 5.96 6.27
N SER A 22 -1.74 6.02 5.39
CA SER A 22 -0.51 6.76 5.63
C SER A 22 -0.25 7.72 4.47
N ASN A 23 0.08 8.97 4.78
CA ASN A 23 0.29 10.04 3.81
C ASN A 23 1.71 9.97 3.22
N MET A 24 1.84 9.64 1.95
CA MET A 24 3.12 9.46 1.28
C MET A 24 3.79 10.76 0.82
N GLU A 25 3.04 11.86 0.68
CA GLU A 25 3.61 13.20 0.48
C GLU A 25 4.32 13.65 1.76
N LEU A 26 3.62 13.61 2.88
CA LEU A 26 4.17 13.98 4.18
C LEU A 26 5.31 13.04 4.60
N ALA A 27 5.21 11.75 4.27
CA ALA A 27 6.28 10.80 4.47
C ALA A 27 7.54 11.18 3.68
N TRP A 28 7.40 11.65 2.44
CA TRP A 28 8.53 12.19 1.71
C TRP A 28 9.04 13.50 2.33
N GLU A 29 8.17 14.43 2.67
CA GLU A 29 8.55 15.73 3.22
C GLU A 29 9.33 15.62 4.54
N THR A 30 8.99 14.66 5.37
CA THR A 30 9.58 14.45 6.71
C THR A 30 10.66 13.38 6.77
N LEU A 31 10.95 12.69 5.65
CA LEU A 31 12.00 11.68 5.59
C LEU A 31 13.38 12.30 5.84
N ASP A 32 14.28 11.56 6.49
CA ASP A 32 15.66 11.97 6.73
C ASP A 32 16.37 12.41 5.44
N LYS A 33 17.13 13.52 5.52
CA LYS A 33 17.78 14.12 4.34
C LYS A 33 18.79 13.18 3.66
N ASN A 34 19.51 12.38 4.43
CA ASN A 34 20.50 11.45 3.86
C ASN A 34 19.80 10.32 3.11
N ILE A 35 18.65 9.85 3.64
CA ILE A 35 17.85 8.84 2.95
C ILE A 35 17.25 9.45 1.67
N LYS A 36 16.71 10.67 1.72
CA LYS A 36 16.18 11.37 0.53
C LYS A 36 17.24 11.43 -0.58
N GLU A 37 18.41 11.95 -0.28
CA GLU A 37 19.50 12.06 -1.27
C GLU A 37 19.91 10.70 -1.84
N LYS A 38 19.87 9.68 -1.00
CA LYS A 38 20.23 8.33 -1.40
C LYS A 38 19.23 7.69 -2.37
N ILE A 39 17.92 8.05 -2.32
CA ILE A 39 16.86 7.35 -3.07
C ILE A 39 16.17 8.19 -4.14
N LYS A 40 16.35 9.51 -4.19
CA LYS A 40 15.58 10.44 -5.03
C LYS A 40 15.52 10.07 -6.52
N ASP A 41 16.59 9.47 -7.04
CA ASP A 41 16.73 9.12 -8.47
C ASP A 41 16.76 7.59 -8.68
N LYS A 42 16.41 6.80 -7.65
CA LYS A 42 16.47 5.34 -7.72
C LYS A 42 15.14 4.71 -8.01
N LYS A 43 15.21 3.47 -8.50
CA LYS A 43 14.04 2.65 -8.81
C LYS A 43 13.95 1.44 -7.88
N ALA A 44 12.75 0.97 -7.64
CA ALA A 44 12.49 -0.24 -6.88
C ALA A 44 11.72 -1.26 -7.70
N ILE A 45 12.03 -2.53 -7.50
CA ILE A 45 11.29 -3.66 -8.05
C ILE A 45 10.11 -3.95 -7.11
N HIS A 46 8.94 -4.02 -7.70
CA HIS A 46 7.71 -4.45 -7.05
C HIS A 46 7.27 -5.80 -7.60
N SER A 47 6.75 -6.68 -6.74
CA SER A 47 6.28 -8.01 -7.15
C SER A 47 4.94 -8.34 -6.46
N SER A 48 4.04 -8.96 -7.21
CA SER A 48 2.77 -9.46 -6.71
C SER A 48 2.92 -10.55 -5.64
N LEU A 49 4.06 -11.27 -5.62
CA LEU A 49 4.33 -12.31 -4.61
C LEU A 49 4.38 -11.78 -3.18
N GLY A 50 4.64 -10.49 -2.97
CA GLY A 50 4.57 -9.90 -1.65
C GLY A 50 3.16 -9.92 -1.05
N ALA A 51 2.15 -9.81 -1.89
CA ALA A 51 0.75 -9.96 -1.50
C ALA A 51 0.29 -11.42 -1.49
N ALA A 52 1.07 -12.34 -2.06
CA ALA A 52 0.70 -13.76 -2.24
C ALA A 52 0.35 -14.43 -0.91
N PHE A 53 1.00 -14.04 0.20
CA PHE A 53 0.65 -14.55 1.52
C PHE A 53 -0.80 -14.28 1.88
N PHE A 54 -1.28 -13.05 1.68
CA PHE A 54 -2.67 -12.67 1.97
C PHE A 54 -3.65 -13.25 0.95
N VAL A 55 -3.26 -13.28 -0.33
CA VAL A 55 -4.12 -13.75 -1.41
C VAL A 55 -4.16 -15.28 -1.47
N ASN A 56 -3.10 -15.99 -1.09
CA ASN A 56 -3.09 -17.45 -1.03
C ASN A 56 -3.96 -17.98 0.11
N ASP A 57 -4.01 -17.30 1.26
CA ASP A 57 -4.96 -17.66 2.31
C ASP A 57 -6.40 -17.45 1.83
N TYR A 58 -6.67 -16.35 1.12
CA TYR A 58 -8.00 -16.09 0.54
C TYR A 58 -8.36 -17.09 -0.56
N LYS A 59 -7.43 -17.40 -1.48
CA LYS A 59 -7.64 -18.38 -2.57
C LYS A 59 -7.67 -19.83 -2.09
N ARG A 60 -6.98 -20.18 -1.01
CA ARG A 60 -7.14 -21.49 -0.36
C ARG A 60 -8.56 -21.69 0.15
N MET A 61 -9.19 -20.64 0.65
CA MET A 61 -10.59 -20.66 1.05
C MET A 61 -11.54 -20.81 -0.13
N GLU A 62 -11.19 -20.27 -1.31
CA GLU A 62 -12.00 -20.32 -2.55
C GLU A 62 -11.65 -21.50 -3.49
N GLY A 63 -10.64 -22.30 -3.19
CA GLY A 63 -10.25 -23.47 -4.00
C GLY A 63 -9.55 -23.15 -5.33
N ASN A 64 -9.12 -21.92 -5.56
CA ASN A 64 -8.49 -21.46 -6.80
C ASN A 64 -6.95 -21.37 -6.70
N GLY A 65 -6.28 -22.01 -7.67
CA GLY A 65 -4.84 -22.26 -7.75
C GLY A 65 -3.86 -21.09 -7.66
N ASN A 66 -2.62 -21.33 -8.05
CA ASN A 66 -1.45 -20.45 -7.90
C ASN A 66 -1.64 -19.07 -8.53
N ILE A 67 -1.03 -18.05 -7.89
CA ILE A 67 -0.95 -16.69 -8.44
C ILE A 67 0.29 -16.58 -9.32
N ASP A 68 0.13 -16.10 -10.54
CA ASP A 68 1.24 -15.73 -11.40
C ASP A 68 2.02 -14.56 -10.80
N GLU A 69 3.35 -14.65 -10.86
CA GLU A 69 4.20 -13.53 -10.45
C GLU A 69 4.21 -12.46 -11.52
N TYR A 70 3.80 -11.27 -11.12
CA TYR A 70 3.97 -10.04 -11.90
C TYR A 70 4.97 -9.15 -11.19
N SER A 71 5.99 -8.70 -11.91
CA SER A 71 6.94 -7.73 -11.38
C SER A 71 7.04 -6.50 -12.27
N SER A 72 7.28 -5.36 -11.66
CA SER A 72 7.46 -4.08 -12.33
C SER A 72 8.51 -3.25 -11.61
N THR A 73 9.12 -2.31 -12.33
CA THR A 73 10.12 -1.40 -11.77
C THR A 73 9.60 0.02 -11.87
N HIS A 74 9.56 0.71 -10.73
CA HIS A 74 9.06 2.08 -10.62
C HIS A 74 10.05 2.98 -9.87
N PRO A 75 10.02 4.31 -10.08
CA PRO A 75 10.73 5.25 -9.23
C PRO A 75 10.32 5.07 -7.76
N ILE A 76 11.29 5.19 -6.83
CA ILE A 76 11.00 5.21 -5.38
C ILE A 76 10.27 6.50 -5.01
N VAL A 77 10.64 7.58 -5.69
CA VAL A 77 10.03 8.91 -5.52
C VAL A 77 9.38 9.31 -6.83
N ARG A 78 8.08 9.48 -6.83
CA ARG A 78 7.35 9.97 -8.00
C ARG A 78 6.78 11.36 -7.74
N THR A 79 6.45 12.06 -8.83
CA THR A 79 5.70 13.31 -8.76
C THR A 79 4.22 13.02 -8.96
N HIS A 80 3.38 13.51 -8.08
CA HIS A 80 1.94 13.40 -8.24
C HIS A 80 1.49 14.23 -9.45
N PRO A 81 0.79 13.66 -10.44
CA PRO A 81 0.53 14.31 -11.72
C PRO A 81 -0.35 15.57 -11.61
N GLU A 82 -1.22 15.64 -10.61
CA GLU A 82 -2.16 16.77 -10.44
C GLU A 82 -1.64 17.80 -9.45
N THR A 83 -0.98 17.36 -8.35
CA THR A 83 -0.52 18.29 -7.30
C THR A 83 0.91 18.77 -7.50
N GLY A 84 1.71 18.08 -8.33
CA GLY A 84 3.14 18.34 -8.52
C GLY A 84 4.02 17.95 -7.31
N LYS A 85 3.45 17.43 -6.25
CA LYS A 85 4.18 17.07 -5.04
C LYS A 85 4.93 15.75 -5.20
N LYS A 86 6.04 15.64 -4.50
CA LYS A 86 6.81 14.38 -4.41
C LYS A 86 6.18 13.43 -3.40
N ILE A 87 6.12 12.15 -3.76
CA ILE A 87 5.55 11.09 -2.94
C ILE A 87 6.49 9.88 -2.89
N LEU A 88 6.53 9.19 -1.77
CA LEU A 88 7.19 7.88 -1.66
C LEU A 88 6.32 6.80 -2.31
N PHE A 89 6.88 6.13 -3.32
CA PHE A 89 6.17 5.09 -4.09
C PHE A 89 6.74 3.69 -3.84
N VAL A 90 6.92 3.36 -2.58
CA VAL A 90 7.34 2.03 -2.11
C VAL A 90 6.50 1.60 -0.93
N ASN A 91 6.31 0.31 -0.76
CA ASN A 91 5.56 -0.25 0.36
C ASN A 91 6.09 -1.62 0.78
N TRP A 92 5.81 -1.99 2.02
CA TRP A 92 6.23 -3.27 2.61
C TRP A 92 5.75 -4.50 1.82
N THR A 93 4.52 -4.46 1.28
CA THR A 93 3.89 -5.64 0.70
C THR A 93 4.49 -6.00 -0.66
N TYR A 94 4.67 -5.02 -1.53
CA TYR A 94 5.04 -5.26 -2.94
C TYR A 94 6.51 -4.99 -3.23
N THR A 95 7.15 -4.04 -2.53
CA THR A 95 8.51 -3.64 -2.85
C THR A 95 9.53 -4.66 -2.38
N LYS A 96 10.34 -5.18 -3.30
CA LYS A 96 11.32 -6.25 -3.05
C LYS A 96 12.73 -5.74 -2.91
N LYS A 97 13.15 -4.78 -3.75
CA LYS A 97 14.54 -4.37 -3.84
C LYS A 97 14.66 -3.00 -4.51
N ILE A 98 15.66 -2.22 -4.07
CA ILE A 98 16.13 -1.04 -4.80
C ILE A 98 17.14 -1.54 -5.86
N VAL A 99 16.88 -1.20 -7.13
CA VAL A 99 17.61 -1.79 -8.28
C VAL A 99 19.12 -1.53 -8.19
N GLU A 100 19.51 -0.29 -7.90
CA GLU A 100 20.90 0.19 -7.95
C GLU A 100 21.65 -0.04 -6.63
N MET A 101 21.14 -0.88 -5.73
CA MET A 101 21.76 -1.22 -4.45
C MET A 101 22.03 -2.72 -4.35
N ASN A 102 23.07 -3.10 -3.63
CA ASN A 102 23.23 -4.50 -3.22
C ASN A 102 22.12 -4.88 -2.23
N LYS A 103 21.96 -6.20 -2.01
CA LYS A 103 20.84 -6.70 -1.19
C LYS A 103 20.83 -6.11 0.22
N LYS A 104 21.95 -6.12 0.91
CA LYS A 104 22.06 -5.63 2.30
C LYS A 104 21.68 -4.15 2.39
N GLU A 105 22.27 -3.34 1.52
CA GLU A 105 22.02 -1.91 1.47
C GLU A 105 20.56 -1.57 1.14
N SER A 106 19.99 -2.30 0.18
CA SER A 106 18.57 -2.17 -0.20
C SER A 106 17.66 -2.51 0.98
N ASP A 107 17.88 -3.66 1.63
CA ASP A 107 17.05 -4.12 2.74
C ASP A 107 17.10 -3.13 3.92
N GLU A 108 18.29 -2.64 4.28
CA GLU A 108 18.47 -1.64 5.35
C GLU A 108 17.80 -0.29 5.01
N THR A 109 17.89 0.14 3.76
CA THR A 109 17.27 1.39 3.29
C THR A 109 15.77 1.29 3.27
N LEU A 110 15.21 0.22 2.69
CA LEU A 110 13.78 -0.03 2.64
C LEU A 110 13.19 -0.17 4.05
N LYS A 111 13.87 -0.87 4.96
CA LYS A 111 13.44 -0.99 6.35
C LYS A 111 13.24 0.39 6.99
N LYS A 112 14.20 1.30 6.87
CA LYS A 112 14.09 2.66 7.42
C LYS A 112 12.93 3.44 6.80
N ILE A 113 12.70 3.29 5.49
CA ILE A 113 11.57 3.94 4.81
C ILE A 113 10.25 3.38 5.32
N PHE A 114 10.11 2.06 5.46
CA PHE A 114 8.88 1.43 5.93
C PHE A 114 8.57 1.78 7.39
N GLU A 115 9.58 1.81 8.26
CA GLU A 115 9.44 2.28 9.65
C GLU A 115 8.98 3.74 9.69
N HIS A 116 9.54 4.58 8.83
CA HIS A 116 9.13 5.98 8.72
C HIS A 116 7.68 6.12 8.24
N GLN A 117 7.26 5.38 7.21
CA GLN A 117 5.90 5.38 6.68
C GLN A 117 4.84 4.94 7.71
N ALA A 118 5.24 4.13 8.70
CA ALA A 118 4.37 3.61 9.74
C ALA A 118 4.23 4.54 10.97
N ARG A 119 4.86 5.69 10.97
CA ARG A 119 4.78 6.65 12.09
C ARG A 119 3.36 7.15 12.29
N LEU A 120 2.96 7.29 13.55
CA LEU A 120 1.60 7.69 13.91
C LEU A 120 1.23 9.09 13.41
N ASP A 121 2.18 10.01 13.37
CA ASP A 121 2.00 11.37 12.86
C ASP A 121 1.80 11.46 11.33
N LEU A 122 2.07 10.38 10.61
CA LEU A 122 1.81 10.24 9.17
C LEU A 122 0.51 9.49 8.87
N THR A 123 -0.13 8.91 9.88
CA THR A 123 -1.24 7.98 9.69
C THR A 123 -2.56 8.51 10.24
N CYS A 124 -3.64 8.05 9.65
CA CYS A 124 -4.98 8.20 10.22
C CYS A 124 -5.75 6.88 10.14
N ARG A 125 -6.66 6.69 11.10
CA ARG A 125 -7.57 5.54 11.14
C ARG A 125 -8.95 5.99 10.74
N PHE A 126 -9.51 5.36 9.71
CA PHE A 126 -10.88 5.55 9.29
C PHE A 126 -11.75 4.45 9.90
N ARG A 127 -12.70 4.84 10.71
CA ARG A 127 -13.72 3.94 11.27
C ARG A 127 -14.92 3.89 10.34
N TRP A 128 -15.29 2.67 9.97
CA TRP A 128 -16.47 2.47 9.16
C TRP A 128 -17.74 2.68 9.98
N THR A 129 -18.72 3.32 9.36
CA THR A 129 -20.10 3.36 9.82
C THR A 129 -21.00 2.78 8.74
N GLU A 130 -22.22 2.40 9.10
CA GLU A 130 -23.20 1.91 8.14
C GLU A 130 -23.40 2.92 7.00
N ASN A 131 -23.41 2.42 5.75
CA ASN A 131 -23.49 3.24 4.53
C ASN A 131 -22.35 4.26 4.33
N ALA A 132 -21.24 4.13 5.04
CA ALA A 132 -20.09 4.98 4.81
C ALA A 132 -19.46 4.71 3.45
N ILE A 133 -19.01 5.78 2.78
CA ILE A 133 -18.21 5.74 1.55
C ILE A 133 -16.87 6.39 1.86
N ALA A 134 -15.78 5.71 1.54
CA ALA A 134 -14.43 6.27 1.61
C ALA A 134 -13.84 6.36 0.20
N ILE A 135 -13.33 7.53 -0.13
CA ILE A 135 -12.65 7.82 -1.40
C ILE A 135 -11.22 8.25 -1.07
N TRP A 136 -10.24 7.64 -1.70
CA TRP A 136 -8.83 8.01 -1.51
C TRP A 136 -8.04 7.88 -2.80
N ASP A 137 -6.96 8.65 -2.91
CA ASP A 137 -6.03 8.57 -4.01
C ASP A 137 -4.89 7.58 -3.69
N ASN A 138 -4.91 6.42 -4.34
CA ASN A 138 -3.87 5.40 -4.19
C ASN A 138 -2.48 5.85 -4.64
N ARG A 139 -2.38 6.96 -5.37
CA ARG A 139 -1.10 7.50 -5.81
C ARG A 139 -0.34 8.16 -4.67
N SER A 140 -1.07 8.70 -3.68
CA SER A 140 -0.51 9.51 -2.58
C SER A 140 -0.67 8.91 -1.18
N VAL A 141 -1.35 7.77 -1.04
CA VAL A 141 -1.53 7.11 0.26
C VAL A 141 -1.21 5.63 0.22
N LEU A 142 -0.63 5.11 1.31
CA LEU A 142 -0.67 3.69 1.63
C LEU A 142 -1.90 3.42 2.48
N HIS A 143 -2.47 2.24 2.32
CA HIS A 143 -3.60 1.82 3.14
C HIS A 143 -3.59 0.33 3.44
N TYR A 144 -4.13 -0.05 4.59
CA TYR A 144 -4.40 -1.44 4.90
C TYR A 144 -5.66 -1.58 5.75
N ALA A 145 -6.30 -2.76 5.69
CA ALA A 145 -7.42 -3.08 6.57
C ALA A 145 -6.89 -3.60 7.91
N ILE A 146 -7.40 -3.08 9.01
CA ILE A 146 -7.12 -3.63 10.34
C ILE A 146 -7.81 -4.99 10.41
N THR A 147 -7.04 -6.05 10.68
CA THR A 147 -7.49 -7.45 10.57
C THR A 147 -8.13 -7.95 11.86
N ASP A 148 -8.99 -7.16 12.47
CA ASP A 148 -9.78 -7.52 13.64
C ASP A 148 -11.07 -8.28 13.32
N PHE A 149 -11.36 -8.53 12.04
CA PHE A 149 -12.56 -9.20 11.51
C PHE A 149 -12.32 -10.62 10.97
N PHE A 150 -11.09 -11.16 11.03
CA PHE A 150 -10.79 -12.49 10.50
C PHE A 150 -11.45 -13.59 11.33
N PRO A 151 -12.24 -14.51 10.69
CA PRO A 151 -12.94 -15.60 11.38
C PRO A 151 -12.02 -16.51 12.21
N GLY A 152 -10.79 -16.75 11.74
CA GLY A 152 -9.80 -17.59 12.43
C GLY A 152 -9.26 -17.01 13.74
N ARG A 153 -9.60 -15.77 14.09
CA ARG A 153 -9.24 -15.13 15.37
C ARG A 153 -10.40 -15.06 16.38
N GLY A 154 -11.47 -15.80 16.14
CA GLY A 154 -12.62 -15.90 17.05
C GLY A 154 -13.53 -14.66 17.08
N LEU A 155 -13.32 -13.71 16.21
CA LEU A 155 -14.10 -12.46 16.17
C LEU A 155 -15.28 -12.50 15.19
N GLY A 156 -15.46 -13.57 14.45
CA GLY A 156 -16.63 -14.08 13.73
C GLY A 156 -17.59 -13.09 13.01
N HIS A 157 -17.11 -11.90 12.65
CA HIS A 157 -17.99 -10.90 12.02
C HIS A 157 -17.78 -10.88 10.51
N GLU A 158 -18.89 -11.07 9.79
CA GLU A 158 -18.92 -10.91 8.35
C GLU A 158 -18.73 -9.43 7.99
N ARG A 159 -17.83 -9.17 7.03
CA ARG A 159 -17.57 -7.84 6.51
C ARG A 159 -17.78 -7.84 5.00
N ILE A 160 -18.86 -7.28 4.57
CA ILE A 160 -19.19 -7.14 3.15
C ILE A 160 -18.83 -5.72 2.73
N MET A 161 -18.00 -5.60 1.70
CA MET A 161 -17.55 -4.31 1.17
C MET A 161 -17.42 -4.34 -0.34
N ASP A 162 -17.98 -3.35 -0.99
CA ASP A 162 -17.77 -3.13 -2.42
C ASP A 162 -16.61 -2.15 -2.65
N ARG A 163 -15.84 -2.38 -3.72
CA ARG A 163 -14.74 -1.52 -4.13
C ARG A 163 -14.77 -1.28 -5.62
N ILE A 164 -14.74 -0.02 -5.97
CA ILE A 164 -14.53 0.45 -7.34
C ILE A 164 -13.12 1.03 -7.44
N ALA A 165 -12.46 0.71 -8.53
CA ALA A 165 -11.13 1.15 -8.83
C ALA A 165 -11.13 1.93 -10.15
N ILE A 166 -10.62 3.16 -10.14
CA ILE A 166 -10.51 4.01 -11.34
C ILE A 166 -9.12 3.81 -11.93
N GLU A 167 -9.05 3.57 -13.25
CA GLU A 167 -7.77 3.45 -13.95
C GLU A 167 -7.04 4.80 -13.94
N GLY A 168 -5.75 4.79 -13.55
CA GLY A 168 -4.89 5.96 -13.51
C GLY A 168 -3.71 5.85 -14.50
N ASP A 169 -2.84 6.85 -14.46
CA ASP A 169 -1.61 6.94 -15.23
C ASP A 169 -0.52 5.98 -14.72
N ARG A 170 0.47 5.70 -15.56
CA ARG A 170 1.66 4.95 -15.14
C ARG A 170 2.53 5.80 -14.21
N PRO A 171 3.16 5.21 -13.17
CA PRO A 171 4.12 5.92 -12.32
C PRO A 171 5.35 6.32 -13.13
N ASN A 172 5.63 7.62 -13.17
CA ASN A 172 6.81 8.21 -13.81
C ASN A 172 7.73 8.83 -12.77
#